data_2d7b44c4ec95210fe374b0bb5f5edf3c
#
_entry.id   2d7b44c4ec95210fe374b0bb5f5edf3c
#
_cell.length_a   1.000
_cell.length_b   1.000
_cell.length_c   1.000
_cell.angle_alpha   90.00
_cell.angle_beta   90.00
_cell.angle_gamma   90.00
#
_symmetry.space_group_name_H-M   'P 1'
#
loop_
_entity.id
_entity.type
_entity.pdbx_description
1 polymer ?
#
loop_
_entity_poly.entity_id
_entity_poly.type
_entity_poly.pdbx_seq_one_letter_code
_entity_poly.pdbx_strand_id
1 'polypeptide(L)'
;SGRALPSLGSVFVDMTRLYRLTRRNVFGEAGRDYNVPRKVGEISGAALLLRRAVYDRIGGFDPGFFLFYEDVDLCKRVNEAGCAVYYVPAAEVVHHWGGTMRAISRTAHKAGEDSLRWYFAKHHGRFALGAVSAMLAGKEALLWLAGAVRGDDDAAGFHRAMLQRALGPLP
;
A
#
# COMPACT_ATOMS: atom_id res chain seq x y z
N SER A 1 -6.37 11.41 -4.91
CA SER A 1 -7.44 10.41 -4.78
C SER A 1 -7.59 9.99 -3.32
N GLY A 2 -8.82 9.79 -2.86
CA GLY A 2 -9.10 9.28 -1.52
C GLY A 2 -9.65 7.86 -1.59
N ARG A 3 -9.17 6.95 -0.71
CA ARG A 3 -9.50 5.52 -0.76
C ARG A 3 -9.99 5.00 0.60
N ALA A 4 -10.52 3.77 0.60
CA ALA A 4 -10.71 3.01 1.82
C ALA A 4 -9.36 2.51 2.35
N LEU A 5 -9.25 2.35 3.67
CA LEU A 5 -8.08 1.73 4.28
C LEU A 5 -7.91 0.28 3.78
N PRO A 6 -6.66 -0.21 3.63
CA PRO A 6 -6.40 -1.57 3.18
C PRO A 6 -6.99 -2.62 4.12
N SER A 7 -7.54 -3.67 3.52
CA SER A 7 -8.01 -4.88 4.18
C SER A 7 -7.40 -6.11 3.49
N LEU A 8 -7.41 -7.28 4.14
CA LEU A 8 -6.93 -8.52 3.50
C LEU A 8 -7.63 -8.80 2.18
N GLY A 9 -8.94 -8.55 2.11
CA GLY A 9 -9.71 -8.72 0.88
C GLY A 9 -9.28 -7.75 -0.23
N SER A 10 -9.04 -6.47 0.08
CA SER A 10 -8.58 -5.50 -0.92
C SER A 10 -7.18 -5.82 -1.42
N VAL A 11 -6.27 -6.25 -0.54
CA VAL A 11 -4.92 -6.71 -0.90
C VAL A 11 -4.96 -7.92 -1.82
N PHE A 12 -5.78 -8.94 -1.48
CA PHE A 12 -5.95 -10.13 -2.31
C PHE A 12 -6.46 -9.80 -3.71
N VAL A 13 -7.51 -8.97 -3.80
CA VAL A 13 -8.11 -8.59 -5.09
C VAL A 13 -7.13 -7.75 -5.92
N ASP A 14 -6.34 -6.89 -5.29
CA ASP A 14 -5.31 -6.10 -5.99
C ASP A 14 -4.19 -6.98 -6.53
N MET A 15 -3.64 -7.87 -5.70
CA MET A 15 -2.57 -8.80 -6.09
C MET A 15 -2.97 -9.75 -7.22
N THR A 16 -4.19 -10.29 -7.16
CA THR A 16 -4.72 -11.21 -8.18
C THR A 16 -5.27 -10.50 -9.41
N ARG A 17 -5.36 -9.17 -9.38
CA ARG A 17 -5.99 -8.34 -10.42
C ARG A 17 -7.45 -8.72 -10.71
N LEU A 18 -8.13 -9.38 -9.78
CA LEU A 18 -9.55 -9.77 -9.91
C LEU A 18 -10.48 -8.57 -10.15
N TYR A 19 -10.08 -7.38 -9.74
CA TYR A 19 -10.82 -6.15 -10.04
C TYR A 19 -11.04 -5.93 -11.55
N ARG A 20 -10.15 -6.48 -12.41
CA ARG A 20 -10.28 -6.39 -13.88
C ARG A 20 -11.47 -7.20 -14.39
N LEU A 21 -11.82 -8.31 -13.73
CA LEU A 21 -12.94 -9.16 -14.08
C LEU A 21 -14.27 -8.61 -13.55
N THR A 22 -14.23 -8.05 -12.35
CA THR A 22 -15.45 -7.61 -11.65
C THR A 22 -15.85 -6.17 -11.97
N ARG A 23 -15.01 -5.40 -12.68
CA ARG A 23 -15.14 -3.95 -12.88
C ARG A 23 -15.38 -3.15 -11.58
N ARG A 24 -15.22 -3.80 -10.43
CA ARG A 24 -15.33 -3.16 -9.11
C ARG A 24 -13.96 -2.64 -8.71
N ASN A 25 -13.90 -1.36 -8.42
CA ASN A 25 -12.69 -0.79 -7.83
C ASN A 25 -12.56 -1.29 -6.39
N VAL A 26 -11.48 -2.02 -6.10
CA VAL A 26 -11.21 -2.69 -4.82
C VAL A 26 -11.11 -1.71 -3.66
N PHE A 27 -10.69 -0.49 -3.98
CA PHE A 27 -10.51 0.58 -3.00
C PHE A 27 -11.77 1.43 -2.78
N GLY A 28 -12.94 0.94 -3.24
CA GLY A 28 -14.22 1.59 -3.01
C GLY A 28 -14.43 2.88 -3.80
N GLU A 29 -13.74 3.06 -4.91
CA GLU A 29 -13.81 4.30 -5.72
C GLU A 29 -14.80 4.22 -6.89
N ALA A 30 -15.28 3.02 -7.27
CA ALA A 30 -16.22 2.88 -8.38
C ALA A 30 -17.55 3.58 -8.08
N GLY A 31 -17.99 4.43 -9.01
CA GLY A 31 -19.27 5.17 -8.91
C GLY A 31 -19.24 6.38 -7.95
N ARG A 32 -18.06 6.79 -7.46
CA ARG A 32 -17.95 7.97 -6.58
C ARG A 32 -17.81 9.25 -7.39
N ASP A 33 -18.57 10.28 -6.98
CA ASP A 33 -18.36 11.63 -7.50
C ASP A 33 -17.11 12.26 -6.89
N TYR A 34 -16.12 12.55 -7.72
CA TYR A 34 -14.86 13.19 -7.32
C TYR A 34 -14.96 14.72 -7.28
N ASN A 35 -16.11 15.31 -7.58
CA ASN A 35 -16.30 16.75 -7.56
C ASN A 35 -16.80 17.28 -6.21
N VAL A 36 -17.12 16.39 -5.27
CA VAL A 36 -17.62 16.78 -3.94
C VAL A 36 -16.65 16.36 -2.83
N PRO A 37 -16.46 17.20 -1.78
CA PRO A 37 -15.70 16.82 -0.61
C PRO A 37 -16.34 15.61 0.10
N ARG A 38 -15.52 14.66 0.54
CA ARG A 38 -16.04 13.48 1.24
C ARG A 38 -15.07 12.90 2.24
N LYS A 39 -15.60 12.25 3.26
CA LYS A 39 -14.82 11.44 4.18
C LYS A 39 -14.28 10.19 3.46
N VAL A 40 -12.99 9.91 3.69
CA VAL A 40 -12.27 8.76 3.12
C VAL A 40 -11.48 8.04 4.21
N GLY A 41 -10.99 6.84 3.93
CA GLY A 41 -10.11 6.12 4.83
C GLY A 41 -8.70 6.68 4.82
N GLU A 42 -8.22 6.98 3.61
CA GLU A 42 -6.87 7.50 3.37
C GLU A 42 -6.83 8.49 2.20
N ILE A 43 -5.78 9.31 2.17
CA ILE A 43 -5.37 10.13 1.02
C ILE A 43 -3.86 9.99 0.83
N SER A 44 -3.42 10.12 -0.43
CA SER A 44 -1.99 10.03 -0.76
C SER A 44 -1.19 11.18 -0.12
N GLY A 45 -0.03 10.84 0.39
CA GLY A 45 0.96 11.78 0.92
C GLY A 45 1.50 12.79 -0.10
N ALA A 46 1.23 12.60 -1.40
CA ALA A 46 1.60 13.54 -2.46
C ALA A 46 0.96 14.94 -2.26
N ALA A 47 -0.22 15.00 -1.63
CA ALA A 47 -0.87 16.25 -1.24
C ALA A 47 -1.73 16.01 0.01
N LEU A 48 -1.14 16.18 1.18
CA LEU A 48 -1.78 15.95 2.47
C LEU A 48 -1.61 17.19 3.37
N LEU A 49 -2.73 17.71 3.84
CA LEU A 49 -2.76 18.77 4.86
C LEU A 49 -3.31 18.21 6.16
N LEU A 50 -2.59 18.39 7.24
CA LEU A 50 -2.98 17.90 8.56
C LEU A 50 -2.86 19.03 9.60
N ARG A 51 -3.83 19.11 10.52
CA ARG A 51 -3.75 20.04 11.66
C ARG A 51 -2.57 19.66 12.54
N ARG A 52 -1.71 20.60 12.85
CA ARG A 52 -0.51 20.41 13.67
C ARG A 52 -0.82 19.72 15.00
N ALA A 53 -1.86 20.13 15.71
CA ALA A 53 -2.27 19.51 16.97
C ALA A 53 -2.67 18.03 16.83
N VAL A 54 -3.23 17.61 15.68
CA VAL A 54 -3.53 16.20 15.41
C VAL A 54 -2.24 15.45 15.14
N TYR A 55 -1.36 16.01 14.30
CA TYR A 55 -0.06 15.42 13.98
C TYR A 55 0.76 15.13 15.24
N ASP A 56 0.87 16.13 16.13
CA ASP A 56 1.61 16.01 17.39
C ASP A 56 0.99 14.97 18.33
N ARG A 57 -0.36 14.94 18.41
CA ARG A 57 -1.09 13.99 19.24
C ARG A 57 -0.90 12.53 18.83
N ILE A 58 -0.80 12.27 17.51
CA ILE A 58 -0.61 10.90 16.98
C ILE A 58 0.87 10.52 16.83
N GLY A 59 1.81 11.43 17.13
CA GLY A 59 3.25 11.17 17.08
C GLY A 59 3.87 11.25 15.67
N GLY A 60 3.20 11.90 14.71
CA GLY A 60 3.74 12.11 13.37
C GLY A 60 3.79 10.86 12.51
N PHE A 61 4.70 10.84 11.53
CA PHE A 61 4.97 9.65 10.71
C PHE A 61 5.71 8.57 11.52
N ASP A 62 5.39 7.31 11.27
CA ASP A 62 6.10 6.18 11.86
C ASP A 62 7.36 5.87 11.04
N PRO A 63 8.57 5.96 11.63
CA PRO A 63 9.83 5.69 10.93
C PRO A 63 10.01 4.20 10.52
N GLY A 64 9.15 3.29 10.97
CA GLY A 64 9.10 1.91 10.52
C GLY A 64 8.70 1.76 9.05
N PHE A 65 8.09 2.80 8.45
CA PHE A 65 7.79 2.83 7.02
C PHE A 65 8.89 3.59 6.27
N PHE A 66 9.74 2.85 5.54
CA PHE A 66 10.77 3.48 4.72
C PHE A 66 10.20 4.16 3.47
N LEU A 67 9.25 3.52 2.80
CA LEU A 67 8.61 4.01 1.57
C LEU A 67 7.28 3.28 1.38
N PHE A 68 6.23 4.03 1.03
CA PHE A 68 4.84 3.58 0.93
C PHE A 68 4.22 3.19 2.28
N TYR A 69 2.90 3.27 2.35
CA TYR A 69 2.07 3.00 3.53
C TYR A 69 2.29 3.96 4.72
N GLU A 70 3.28 4.88 4.68
CA GLU A 70 3.46 5.90 5.71
C GLU A 70 2.27 6.86 5.79
N ASP A 71 1.69 7.20 4.63
CA ASP A 71 0.49 8.03 4.51
C ASP A 71 -0.79 7.26 4.90
N VAL A 72 -0.87 5.98 4.55
CA VAL A 72 -1.95 5.08 4.93
C VAL A 72 -1.97 4.88 6.45
N ASP A 73 -0.81 4.62 7.06
CA ASP A 73 -0.64 4.48 8.51
C ASP A 73 -1.05 5.79 9.24
N LEU A 74 -0.57 6.93 8.73
CA LEU A 74 -0.90 8.24 9.27
C LEU A 74 -2.41 8.48 9.24
N CYS A 75 -3.05 8.26 8.09
CA CYS A 75 -4.51 8.43 7.94
C CYS A 75 -5.29 7.49 8.86
N LYS A 76 -4.83 6.25 9.02
CA LYS A 76 -5.45 5.29 9.95
C LYS A 76 -5.37 5.80 11.38
N ARG A 77 -4.20 6.25 11.86
CA ARG A 77 -4.04 6.81 13.22
C ARG A 77 -4.84 8.09 13.43
N VAL A 78 -4.99 8.94 12.40
CA VAL A 78 -5.89 10.10 12.43
C VAL A 78 -7.34 9.66 12.67
N ASN A 79 -7.82 8.64 11.94
CA ASN A 79 -9.17 8.10 12.12
C ASN A 79 -9.35 7.48 13.52
N GLU A 80 -8.38 6.73 14.02
CA GLU A 80 -8.40 6.13 15.37
C GLU A 80 -8.37 7.17 16.48
N ALA A 81 -7.74 8.33 16.25
CA ALA A 81 -7.76 9.47 17.15
C ALA A 81 -9.09 10.25 17.14
N GLY A 82 -10.13 9.74 16.47
CA GLY A 82 -11.46 10.36 16.38
C GLY A 82 -11.54 11.54 15.41
N CYS A 83 -10.51 11.73 14.55
CA CYS A 83 -10.51 12.74 13.50
C CYS A 83 -10.92 12.12 12.16
N ALA A 84 -11.47 12.92 11.26
CA ALA A 84 -11.86 12.44 9.93
C ALA A 84 -10.84 12.88 8.87
N VAL A 85 -10.56 11.99 7.94
CA VAL A 85 -9.80 12.28 6.73
C VAL A 85 -10.78 12.65 5.62
N TYR A 86 -10.53 13.77 4.93
CA TYR A 86 -11.39 14.25 3.85
C TYR A 86 -10.62 14.38 2.55
N TYR A 87 -11.21 13.90 1.48
CA TYR A 87 -10.84 14.28 0.13
C TYR A 87 -11.51 15.61 -0.22
N VAL A 88 -10.73 16.59 -0.67
CA VAL A 88 -11.20 17.94 -1.04
C VAL A 88 -10.84 18.22 -2.49
N PRO A 89 -11.81 18.15 -3.43
CA PRO A 89 -11.55 18.28 -4.87
C PRO A 89 -11.11 19.68 -5.30
N ALA A 90 -11.44 20.72 -4.52
CA ALA A 90 -11.02 22.09 -4.82
C ALA A 90 -9.50 22.32 -4.66
N ALA A 91 -8.78 21.40 -4.00
CA ALA A 91 -7.32 21.43 -3.89
C ALA A 91 -6.71 20.50 -4.95
N GLU A 92 -6.26 21.09 -6.04
CA GLU A 92 -5.64 20.37 -7.15
C GLU A 92 -4.12 20.45 -7.08
N VAL A 93 -3.47 19.30 -7.26
CA VAL A 93 -2.00 19.18 -7.28
C VAL A 93 -1.57 18.31 -8.46
N VAL A 94 -0.59 18.77 -9.21
CA VAL A 94 0.04 17.96 -10.26
C VAL A 94 1.12 17.09 -9.62
N HIS A 95 0.92 15.77 -9.65
CA HIS A 95 1.87 14.79 -9.16
C HIS A 95 2.44 13.98 -10.32
N HIS A 96 3.74 14.17 -10.60
CA HIS A 96 4.46 13.44 -11.65
C HIS A 96 4.77 12.02 -11.19
N TRP A 97 3.81 11.11 -11.41
CA TRP A 97 3.94 9.71 -11.04
C TRP A 97 5.14 9.03 -11.73
N GLY A 98 5.96 8.37 -10.95
CA GLY A 98 6.95 7.42 -11.45
C GLY A 98 8.27 8.02 -11.96
N GLY A 99 8.53 9.32 -11.83
CA GLY A 99 9.81 9.91 -12.23
C GLY A 99 11.00 9.24 -11.55
N THR A 100 11.05 9.31 -10.24
CA THR A 100 12.11 8.68 -9.41
C THR A 100 11.92 7.15 -9.29
N MET A 101 10.67 6.67 -9.29
CA MET A 101 10.33 5.27 -9.03
C MET A 101 10.81 4.31 -10.13
N ARG A 102 10.88 4.77 -11.40
CA ARG A 102 11.42 3.96 -12.50
C ARG A 102 12.89 3.63 -12.31
N ALA A 103 13.66 4.58 -11.78
CA ALA A 103 15.09 4.39 -11.52
C ALA A 103 15.37 3.43 -10.35
N ILE A 104 14.44 3.28 -9.40
CA ILE A 104 14.59 2.47 -8.19
C ILE A 104 13.52 1.36 -8.10
N SER A 105 13.07 0.82 -9.24
CA SER A 105 11.90 -0.08 -9.30
C SER A 105 12.00 -1.29 -8.37
N ARG A 106 13.15 -1.93 -8.23
CA ARG A 106 13.37 -3.06 -7.33
C ARG A 106 13.38 -2.65 -5.85
N THR A 107 14.02 -1.52 -5.53
CA THR A 107 13.97 -0.95 -4.17
C THR A 107 12.55 -0.58 -3.77
N ALA A 108 11.82 0.03 -4.68
CA ALA A 108 10.43 0.40 -4.48
C ALA A 108 9.51 -0.83 -4.30
N HIS A 109 9.71 -1.88 -5.10
CA HIS A 109 8.99 -3.15 -4.97
C HIS A 109 9.21 -3.75 -3.58
N LYS A 110 10.48 -3.89 -3.18
CA LYS A 110 10.87 -4.40 -1.86
C LYS A 110 10.27 -3.57 -0.74
N ALA A 111 10.44 -2.25 -0.79
CA ALA A 111 9.92 -1.35 0.23
C ALA A 111 8.39 -1.42 0.34
N GLY A 112 7.69 -1.52 -0.78
CA GLY A 112 6.23 -1.64 -0.80
C GLY A 112 5.73 -2.92 -0.13
N GLU A 113 6.39 -4.07 -0.34
CA GLU A 113 6.03 -5.33 0.33
C GLU A 113 6.37 -5.32 1.82
N ASP A 114 7.51 -4.77 2.19
CA ASP A 114 7.92 -4.62 3.60
C ASP A 114 6.93 -3.72 4.36
N SER A 115 6.59 -2.57 3.76
CA SER A 115 5.65 -1.62 4.35
C SER A 115 4.23 -2.18 4.45
N LEU A 116 3.78 -2.95 3.45
CA LEU A 116 2.52 -3.66 3.51
C LEU A 116 2.49 -4.65 4.70
N ARG A 117 3.54 -5.46 4.84
CA ARG A 117 3.67 -6.42 5.96
C ARG A 117 3.70 -5.69 7.30
N TRP A 118 4.47 -4.59 7.40
CA TRP A 118 4.55 -3.77 8.60
C TRP A 118 3.19 -3.17 8.98
N TYR A 119 2.45 -2.63 7.99
CA TYR A 119 1.11 -2.11 8.20
C TYR A 119 0.15 -3.16 8.79
N PHE A 120 0.15 -4.37 8.22
CA PHE A 120 -0.71 -5.45 8.72
C PHE A 120 -0.27 -5.99 10.08
N ALA A 121 1.02 -6.07 10.34
CA ALA A 121 1.53 -6.44 11.67
C ALA A 121 1.10 -5.44 12.74
N LYS A 122 1.24 -4.15 12.44
CA LYS A 122 0.94 -3.05 13.36
C LYS A 122 -0.56 -2.93 13.65
N HIS A 123 -1.39 -3.00 12.62
CA HIS A 123 -2.80 -2.64 12.73
C HIS A 123 -3.77 -3.81 12.76
N HIS A 124 -3.36 -4.99 12.34
CA HIS A 124 -4.23 -6.16 12.21
C HIS A 124 -3.69 -7.42 12.92
N GLY A 125 -2.47 -7.33 13.46
CA GLY A 125 -1.86 -8.38 14.25
C GLY A 125 -1.28 -9.55 13.46
N ARG A 126 -0.74 -10.55 14.21
CA ARG A 126 0.07 -11.64 13.66
C ARG A 126 -0.62 -12.51 12.61
N PHE A 127 -1.92 -12.74 12.75
CA PHE A 127 -2.66 -13.58 11.79
C PHE A 127 -2.80 -12.88 10.44
N ALA A 128 -3.10 -11.58 10.45
CA ALA A 128 -3.19 -10.80 9.23
C ALA A 128 -1.82 -10.63 8.55
N LEU A 129 -0.75 -10.45 9.34
CA LEU A 129 0.63 -10.48 8.83
C LEU A 129 0.92 -11.83 8.14
N GLY A 130 0.57 -12.96 8.77
CA GLY A 130 0.75 -14.29 8.18
C GLY A 130 0.01 -14.45 6.86
N ALA A 131 -1.24 -14.00 6.79
CA ALA A 131 -2.05 -14.03 5.58
C ALA A 131 -1.44 -13.19 4.44
N VAL A 132 -1.05 -11.94 4.73
CA VAL A 132 -0.39 -11.06 3.74
C VAL A 132 0.94 -11.63 3.29
N SER A 133 1.76 -12.14 4.22
CA SER A 133 3.03 -12.78 3.89
C SER A 133 2.84 -13.99 2.97
N ALA A 134 1.83 -14.82 3.22
CA ALA A 134 1.51 -15.97 2.35
C ALA A 134 1.04 -15.52 0.95
N MET A 135 0.21 -14.46 0.86
CA MET A 135 -0.20 -13.89 -0.42
C MET A 135 0.99 -13.35 -1.22
N LEU A 136 1.90 -12.62 -0.57
CA LEU A 136 3.13 -12.10 -1.18
C LEU A 136 4.03 -13.26 -1.64
N ALA A 137 4.25 -14.26 -0.79
CA ALA A 137 5.04 -15.44 -1.13
C ALA A 137 4.48 -16.17 -2.36
N GLY A 138 3.16 -16.36 -2.43
CA GLY A 138 2.51 -16.95 -3.59
C GLY A 138 2.71 -16.15 -4.88
N LYS A 139 2.55 -14.80 -4.80
CA LYS A 139 2.81 -13.89 -5.91
C LYS A 139 4.26 -13.98 -6.39
N GLU A 140 5.22 -13.90 -5.47
CA GLU A 140 6.65 -13.93 -5.79
C GLU A 140 7.11 -15.29 -6.32
N ALA A 141 6.54 -16.40 -5.82
CA ALA A 141 6.79 -17.73 -6.36
C ALA A 141 6.33 -17.87 -7.83
N LEU A 142 5.14 -17.33 -8.16
CA LEU A 142 4.64 -17.32 -9.54
C LEU A 142 5.53 -16.49 -10.47
N LEU A 143 6.00 -15.32 -10.00
CA LEU A 143 6.88 -14.44 -10.78
C LEU A 143 8.27 -15.05 -10.95
N TRP A 144 8.79 -15.72 -9.92
CA TRP A 144 10.03 -16.49 -10.02
C TRP A 144 9.93 -17.60 -11.06
N LEU A 145 8.89 -18.43 -11.00
CA LEU A 145 8.67 -19.49 -11.98
C LEU A 145 8.52 -18.94 -13.40
N ALA A 146 7.79 -17.84 -13.56
CA ALA A 146 7.64 -17.19 -14.86
C ALA A 146 8.97 -16.64 -15.42
N GLY A 147 9.84 -16.10 -14.57
CA GLY A 147 11.19 -15.69 -14.94
C GLY A 147 12.05 -16.87 -15.37
N ALA A 148 12.07 -17.94 -14.57
CA ALA A 148 12.82 -19.17 -14.86
C ALA A 148 12.39 -19.81 -16.17
N VAL A 149 11.09 -19.91 -16.45
CA VAL A 149 10.57 -20.49 -17.72
C VAL A 149 10.96 -19.65 -18.94
N ARG A 150 11.11 -18.32 -18.78
CA ARG A 150 11.52 -17.42 -19.86
C ARG A 150 13.02 -17.33 -20.06
N GLY A 151 13.83 -17.95 -19.17
CA GLY A 151 15.29 -17.82 -19.17
C GLY A 151 15.77 -16.44 -18.70
N ASP A 152 14.94 -15.70 -17.97
CA ASP A 152 15.29 -14.41 -17.37
C ASP A 152 15.83 -14.62 -15.95
N ASP A 153 17.11 -14.98 -15.86
CA ASP A 153 17.78 -15.31 -14.60
C ASP A 153 17.83 -14.13 -13.64
N ASP A 154 17.90 -12.91 -14.15
CA ASP A 154 17.92 -11.69 -13.32
C ASP A 154 16.56 -11.44 -12.67
N ALA A 155 15.46 -11.56 -13.41
CA ALA A 155 14.10 -11.48 -12.85
C ALA A 155 13.83 -12.66 -11.90
N ALA A 156 14.20 -13.88 -12.28
CA ALA A 156 14.03 -15.06 -11.44
C ALA A 156 14.79 -14.93 -10.12
N GLY A 157 16.04 -14.49 -10.16
CA GLY A 157 16.87 -14.25 -8.97
C GLY A 157 16.25 -13.21 -8.03
N PHE A 158 15.77 -12.09 -8.58
CA PHE A 158 15.09 -11.06 -7.81
C PHE A 158 13.83 -11.60 -7.10
N HIS A 159 12.92 -12.26 -7.83
CA HIS A 159 11.68 -12.77 -7.25
C HIS A 159 11.89 -13.92 -6.26
N ARG A 160 12.93 -14.74 -6.45
CA ARG A 160 13.34 -15.73 -5.46
C ARG A 160 13.76 -15.08 -4.14
N ALA A 161 14.54 -14.00 -4.20
CA ALA A 161 14.94 -13.25 -3.00
C ALA A 161 13.73 -12.60 -2.31
N MET A 162 12.77 -12.07 -3.08
CA MET A 162 11.53 -11.52 -2.55
C MET A 162 10.65 -12.58 -1.89
N LEU A 163 10.55 -13.79 -2.46
CA LEU A 163 9.85 -14.92 -1.85
C LEU A 163 10.46 -15.28 -0.48
N GLN A 164 11.78 -15.40 -0.39
CA GLN A 164 12.47 -15.66 0.88
C GLN A 164 12.17 -14.56 1.91
N ARG A 165 12.16 -13.31 1.47
CA ARG A 165 11.83 -12.16 2.33
C ARG A 165 10.38 -12.18 2.82
N ALA A 166 9.43 -12.53 1.97
CA ALA A 166 8.02 -12.65 2.36
C ALA A 166 7.78 -13.71 3.44
N LEU A 167 8.57 -14.79 3.44
CA LEU A 167 8.53 -15.88 4.43
C LEU A 167 9.39 -15.61 5.67
N GLY A 168 10.28 -14.62 5.62
CA GLY A 168 11.17 -14.25 6.71
C GLY A 168 10.52 -13.32 7.75
N PRO A 169 11.27 -12.95 8.81
CA PRO A 169 10.80 -11.96 9.78
C PRO A 169 10.54 -10.60 9.13
N LEU A 170 9.86 -9.71 9.85
CA LEU A 170 9.78 -8.30 9.46
C LEU A 170 11.19 -7.69 9.52
N PRO A 171 11.51 -6.75 8.60
CA PRO A 171 12.78 -6.08 8.58
C PRO A 171 12.99 -5.16 9.78
#